data_7af98757bb44bc706bbcddb961a613f8
#
_entry.id   7af98757bb44bc706bbcddb961a613f8
#
_cell.length_a   1.000
_cell.length_b   1.000
_cell.length_c   1.000
_cell.angle_alpha   90.00
_cell.angle_beta   90.00
_cell.angle_gamma   90.00
#
_symmetry.space_group_name_H-M   'P 1'
#
loop_
_entity.id
_entity.type
_entity.pdbx_description
1 polymer ?
#
loop_
_entity_poly.entity_id
_entity_poly.type
_entity_poly.pdbx_seq_one_letter_code
_entity_poly.pdbx_strand_id
1 'polypeptide(L)'
;YGMMELTESMFRYLAETVCGSSVISYNGIAIDFGKPFRRLTMNEAIKEYAGVDFDAVATDEEAKALADQHHIEFEARHTKGDIVNLFFEEYCEKNLIQPTFIMDHPLSISPLTKKKPTDPEKVERFELFINTWEMCNAYSELNDPIDQRERFAQQDRNAEAGDEEAQHTDEDFLNALEI
;
A
#
# COMPACT_ATOMS: atom_id res chain seq x y z
N TYR A 1 -11.47 6.21 5.65
CA TYR A 1 -11.03 7.08 6.77
C TYR A 1 -11.57 6.59 8.12
N GLY A 2 -12.83 6.15 8.23
CA GLY A 2 -13.40 5.63 9.47
C GLY A 2 -12.65 4.43 10.05
N MET A 3 -12.15 3.52 9.20
CA MET A 3 -11.31 2.40 9.65
C MET A 3 -9.96 2.85 10.18
N MET A 4 -9.36 3.90 9.59
CA MET A 4 -8.12 4.50 10.11
C MET A 4 -8.34 5.11 11.48
N GLU A 5 -9.45 5.83 11.70
CA GLU A 5 -9.82 6.40 13.00
C GLU A 5 -10.07 5.32 14.06
N LEU A 6 -10.75 4.24 13.67
CA LEU A 6 -10.96 3.08 14.55
C LEU A 6 -9.62 2.44 14.93
N THR A 7 -8.75 2.20 13.96
CA THR A 7 -7.43 1.59 14.16
C THR A 7 -6.55 2.47 15.06
N GLU A 8 -6.46 3.76 14.79
CA GLU A 8 -5.72 4.73 15.63
C GLU A 8 -6.25 4.74 17.07
N SER A 9 -7.57 4.80 17.23
CA SER A 9 -8.21 4.79 18.55
C SER A 9 -7.95 3.48 19.30
N MET A 10 -7.98 2.35 18.62
CA MET A 10 -7.70 1.03 19.19
C MET A 10 -6.25 0.94 19.70
N PHE A 11 -5.26 1.32 18.88
CA PHE A 11 -3.85 1.28 19.31
C PHE A 11 -3.59 2.22 20.49
N ARG A 12 -4.16 3.42 20.48
CA ARG A 12 -4.07 4.35 21.60
C ARG A 12 -4.69 3.79 22.88
N TYR A 13 -5.89 3.24 22.79
CA TYR A 13 -6.57 2.59 23.90
C TYR A 13 -5.76 1.42 24.48
N LEU A 14 -5.19 0.56 23.61
CA LEU A 14 -4.35 -0.55 24.05
C LEU A 14 -3.07 -0.07 24.76
N ALA A 15 -2.38 0.92 24.20
CA ALA A 15 -1.19 1.48 24.81
C ALA A 15 -1.48 2.03 26.22
N GLU A 16 -2.53 2.79 26.40
CA GLU A 16 -2.94 3.37 27.68
C GLU A 16 -3.42 2.30 28.67
N THR A 17 -4.26 1.34 28.20
CA THR A 17 -4.90 0.38 29.10
C THR A 17 -3.97 -0.77 29.50
N VAL A 18 -3.16 -1.26 28.57
CA VAL A 18 -2.30 -2.42 28.80
C VAL A 18 -0.91 -2.01 29.28
N CYS A 19 -0.34 -0.96 28.68
CA CYS A 19 1.01 -0.50 29.01
C CYS A 19 1.02 0.66 30.03
N GLY A 20 -0.13 1.25 30.33
CA GLY A 20 -0.28 2.36 31.27
C GLY A 20 0.29 3.69 30.76
N SER A 21 0.60 3.82 29.48
CA SER A 21 1.17 5.01 28.87
C SER A 21 0.86 5.05 27.38
N SER A 22 0.59 6.23 26.84
CA SER A 22 0.49 6.45 25.39
C SER A 22 1.85 6.42 24.68
N VAL A 23 2.96 6.54 25.41
CA VAL A 23 4.32 6.38 24.88
C VAL A 23 4.89 5.08 25.42
N ILE A 24 5.20 4.14 24.51
CA ILE A 24 5.80 2.85 24.86
C ILE A 24 7.22 2.77 24.33
N SER A 25 8.09 2.02 25.02
CA SER A 25 9.43 1.72 24.54
C SER A 25 9.49 0.27 24.07
N TYR A 26 9.86 0.06 22.82
CA TYR A 26 10.10 -1.25 22.25
C TYR A 26 11.56 -1.32 21.74
N ASN A 27 12.35 -2.24 22.31
CA ASN A 27 13.79 -2.38 22.00
C ASN A 27 14.58 -1.07 22.06
N GLY A 28 14.24 -0.19 23.03
CA GLY A 28 14.90 1.12 23.19
C GLY A 28 14.36 2.24 22.29
N ILE A 29 13.41 1.94 21.41
CA ILE A 29 12.77 2.91 20.53
C ILE A 29 11.47 3.38 21.18
N ALA A 30 11.30 4.69 21.37
CA ALA A 30 10.07 5.27 21.89
C ALA A 30 9.05 5.44 20.76
N ILE A 31 7.86 4.87 20.95
CA ILE A 31 6.72 4.96 20.02
C ILE A 31 5.60 5.71 20.73
N ASP A 32 5.14 6.80 20.13
CA ASP A 32 4.15 7.71 20.72
C ASP A 32 2.78 7.53 20.07
N PHE A 33 1.90 6.78 20.74
CA PHE A 33 0.51 6.57 20.33
C PHE A 33 -0.43 7.71 20.76
N GLY A 34 0.05 8.64 21.58
CA GLY A 34 -0.72 9.79 22.05
C GLY A 34 -0.88 10.89 20.99
N LYS A 35 0.03 10.96 20.04
CA LYS A 35 -0.06 11.88 18.90
C LYS A 35 -0.98 11.36 17.82
N PRO A 36 -1.57 12.23 16.98
CA PRO A 36 -2.24 11.79 15.76
C PRO A 36 -1.28 10.97 14.88
N PHE A 37 -1.76 9.82 14.39
CA PHE A 37 -0.98 9.01 13.49
C PHE A 37 -0.79 9.76 12.17
N ARG A 38 0.42 9.70 11.65
CA ARG A 38 0.76 10.34 10.40
C ARG A 38 -0.02 9.70 9.24
N ARG A 39 -0.41 10.49 8.25
CA ARG A 39 -1.11 10.02 7.04
C ARG A 39 -0.37 10.54 5.83
N LEU A 40 0.14 9.63 5.02
CA LEU A 40 0.86 9.92 3.78
C LEU A 40 0.26 9.07 2.67
N THR A 41 0.19 9.62 1.47
CA THR A 41 0.09 8.79 0.29
C THR A 41 1.42 8.08 0.03
N MET A 42 1.39 6.97 -0.70
CA MET A 42 2.62 6.25 -1.08
C MET A 42 3.58 7.18 -1.85
N ASN A 43 3.06 8.00 -2.78
CA ASN A 43 3.87 8.96 -3.52
C ASN A 43 4.48 10.06 -2.63
N GLU A 44 3.72 10.57 -1.63
CA GLU A 44 4.26 11.53 -0.66
C GLU A 44 5.37 10.93 0.20
N ALA A 45 5.22 9.67 0.61
CA ALA A 45 6.27 8.97 1.36
C ALA A 45 7.53 8.80 0.50
N ILE A 46 7.42 8.37 -0.75
CA ILE A 46 8.55 8.23 -1.66
C ILE A 46 9.21 9.59 -1.92
N LYS A 47 8.42 10.63 -2.12
CA LYS A 47 8.95 11.99 -2.30
C LYS A 47 9.75 12.47 -1.08
N GLU A 48 9.30 12.14 0.12
CA GLU A 48 9.98 12.50 1.36
C GLU A 48 11.28 11.72 1.57
N TYR A 49 11.27 10.41 1.34
CA TYR A 49 12.41 9.54 1.71
C TYR A 49 13.39 9.26 0.55
N ALA A 50 12.90 9.24 -0.70
CA ALA A 50 13.73 9.03 -1.88
C ALA A 50 13.97 10.31 -2.70
N GLY A 51 13.22 11.39 -2.46
CA GLY A 51 13.29 12.63 -3.24
C GLY A 51 12.68 12.53 -4.64
N VAL A 52 11.96 11.46 -4.95
CA VAL A 52 11.35 11.20 -6.26
C VAL A 52 9.86 11.52 -6.23
N ASP A 53 9.40 12.30 -7.22
CA ASP A 53 8.00 12.69 -7.36
C ASP A 53 7.31 11.84 -8.43
N PHE A 54 6.64 10.76 -8.02
CA PHE A 54 5.92 9.88 -8.93
C PHE A 54 4.61 10.47 -9.49
N ASP A 55 4.10 11.56 -8.92
CA ASP A 55 2.97 12.28 -9.53
C ASP A 55 3.37 13.00 -10.83
N ALA A 56 4.65 13.26 -11.03
CA ALA A 56 5.20 13.83 -12.26
C ALA A 56 5.58 12.77 -13.32
N VAL A 57 5.54 11.48 -12.98
CA VAL A 57 5.90 10.36 -13.87
C VAL A 57 4.67 9.90 -14.63
N ALA A 58 4.71 9.90 -15.97
CA ALA A 58 3.54 9.59 -16.78
C ALA A 58 3.51 8.16 -17.31
N THR A 59 4.67 7.53 -17.57
CA THR A 59 4.76 6.23 -18.24
C THR A 59 5.56 5.20 -17.46
N ASP A 60 5.39 3.92 -17.84
CA ASP A 60 6.16 2.81 -17.28
C ASP A 60 7.66 2.95 -17.59
N GLU A 61 8.00 3.44 -18.79
CA GLU A 61 9.39 3.65 -19.22
C GLU A 61 10.08 4.73 -18.38
N GLU A 62 9.38 5.82 -18.07
CA GLU A 62 9.89 6.87 -17.19
C GLU A 62 10.12 6.33 -15.77
N ALA A 63 9.16 5.52 -15.25
CA ALA A 63 9.29 4.89 -13.94
C ALA A 63 10.49 3.94 -13.88
N LYS A 64 10.65 3.08 -14.91
CA LYS A 64 11.81 2.17 -15.03
C LYS A 64 13.14 2.91 -15.14
N ALA A 65 13.18 4.03 -15.87
CA ALA A 65 14.37 4.86 -15.96
C ALA A 65 14.76 5.46 -14.60
N LEU A 66 13.79 5.80 -13.74
CA LEU A 66 14.05 6.22 -12.36
C LEU A 66 14.56 5.06 -11.51
N ALA A 67 14.01 3.85 -11.65
CA ALA A 67 14.49 2.66 -10.96
C ALA A 67 15.96 2.37 -11.31
N ASP A 68 16.34 2.45 -12.58
CA ASP A 68 17.73 2.31 -13.03
C ASP A 68 18.64 3.37 -12.41
N GLN A 69 18.22 4.64 -12.36
CA GLN A 69 18.99 5.73 -11.76
C GLN A 69 19.23 5.52 -10.25
N HIS A 70 18.25 4.90 -9.59
CA HIS A 70 18.29 4.60 -8.16
C HIS A 70 18.84 3.22 -7.82
N HIS A 71 19.28 2.45 -8.84
CA HIS A 71 19.80 1.08 -8.70
C HIS A 71 18.81 0.11 -8.05
N ILE A 72 17.51 0.29 -8.33
CA ILE A 72 16.45 -0.62 -7.94
C ILE A 72 16.29 -1.67 -9.03
N GLU A 73 16.41 -2.94 -8.66
CA GLU A 73 16.18 -4.05 -9.59
C GLU A 73 14.69 -4.20 -9.90
N PHE A 74 14.36 -4.41 -11.17
CA PHE A 74 12.98 -4.63 -11.61
C PHE A 74 12.93 -5.59 -12.79
N GLU A 75 11.76 -6.13 -13.06
CA GLU A 75 11.52 -7.03 -14.18
C GLU A 75 10.89 -6.28 -15.38
N ALA A 76 11.06 -6.83 -16.59
CA ALA A 76 10.54 -6.20 -17.81
C ALA A 76 9.01 -6.02 -17.77
N ARG A 77 8.28 -6.90 -17.08
CA ARG A 77 6.82 -6.88 -16.92
C ARG A 77 6.32 -5.78 -16.00
N HIS A 78 7.16 -5.25 -15.11
CA HIS A 78 6.74 -4.27 -14.11
C HIS A 78 6.17 -3.01 -14.78
N THR A 79 5.04 -2.56 -14.25
CA THR A 79 4.38 -1.29 -14.58
C THR A 79 4.89 -0.17 -13.69
N LYS A 80 4.48 1.06 -13.95
CA LYS A 80 4.74 2.21 -13.06
C LYS A 80 4.32 1.94 -11.61
N GLY A 81 3.16 1.28 -11.41
CA GLY A 81 2.67 0.98 -10.07
C GLY A 81 3.56 -0.02 -9.32
N ASP A 82 4.11 -1.02 -10.03
CA ASP A 82 5.06 -1.95 -9.43
C ASP A 82 6.37 -1.25 -9.06
N ILE A 83 6.86 -0.35 -9.91
CA ILE A 83 8.05 0.46 -9.63
C ILE A 83 7.82 1.40 -8.41
N VAL A 84 6.64 2.00 -8.29
CA VAL A 84 6.27 2.78 -7.09
C VAL A 84 6.37 1.93 -5.83
N ASN A 85 5.89 0.69 -5.88
CA ASN A 85 5.99 -0.24 -4.74
C ASN A 85 7.46 -0.55 -4.39
N LEU A 86 8.29 -0.86 -5.37
CA LEU A 86 9.72 -1.11 -5.16
C LEU A 86 10.46 0.09 -4.53
N PHE A 87 10.13 1.31 -4.95
CA PHE A 87 10.66 2.51 -4.31
C PHE A 87 10.19 2.66 -2.86
N PHE A 88 8.94 2.33 -2.59
CA PHE A 88 8.39 2.40 -1.24
C PHE A 88 9.09 1.39 -0.31
N GLU A 89 9.23 0.15 -0.72
CA GLU A 89 9.94 -0.90 0.04
C GLU A 89 11.39 -0.50 0.32
N GLU A 90 12.12 -0.04 -0.72
CA GLU A 90 13.55 0.29 -0.58
C GLU A 90 13.79 1.51 0.29
N TYR A 91 13.00 2.58 0.15
CA TYR A 91 13.30 3.87 0.78
C TYR A 91 12.41 4.24 1.96
N CYS A 92 11.16 3.75 2.02
CA CYS A 92 10.18 4.24 2.98
C CYS A 92 10.02 3.35 4.20
N GLU A 93 9.79 2.05 4.04
CA GLU A 93 9.43 1.14 5.14
C GLU A 93 10.39 1.21 6.33
N LYS A 94 11.69 1.16 6.07
CA LYS A 94 12.75 1.23 7.08
C LYS A 94 12.79 2.52 7.89
N ASN A 95 12.07 3.55 7.45
CA ASN A 95 12.01 4.87 8.07
C ASN A 95 10.69 5.12 8.82
N LEU A 96 9.70 4.24 8.69
CA LEU A 96 8.38 4.37 9.31
C LEU A 96 8.38 3.85 10.77
N ILE A 97 9.03 4.61 11.65
CA ILE A 97 9.18 4.24 13.07
C ILE A 97 7.93 4.64 13.87
N GLN A 98 7.46 5.88 13.74
CA GLN A 98 6.25 6.35 14.41
C GLN A 98 5.01 5.92 13.64
N PRO A 99 3.86 5.72 14.32
CA PRO A 99 2.63 5.26 13.66
C PRO A 99 2.27 6.12 12.45
N THR A 100 2.28 5.49 11.27
CA THR A 100 2.06 6.17 9.99
C THR A 100 1.16 5.32 9.10
N PHE A 101 0.04 5.87 8.66
CA PHE A 101 -0.79 5.31 7.61
C PHE A 101 -0.21 5.66 6.24
N ILE A 102 -0.02 4.66 5.40
CA ILE A 102 0.30 4.80 3.98
C ILE A 102 -0.96 4.54 3.18
N MET A 103 -1.33 5.46 2.30
CA MET A 103 -2.58 5.46 1.54
C MET A 103 -2.30 5.51 0.04
N ASP A 104 -3.37 5.36 -0.75
CA ASP A 104 -3.33 5.58 -2.19
C ASP A 104 -2.34 4.67 -2.92
N HIS A 105 -2.40 3.38 -2.57
CA HIS A 105 -1.59 2.35 -3.22
C HIS A 105 -1.94 2.26 -4.71
N PRO A 106 -0.96 1.90 -5.58
CA PRO A 106 -1.21 1.64 -6.98
C PRO A 106 -2.22 0.52 -7.22
N LEU A 107 -2.99 0.67 -8.29
CA LEU A 107 -3.97 -0.29 -8.72
C LEU A 107 -3.36 -1.67 -9.05
N SER A 108 -2.18 -1.69 -9.67
CA SER A 108 -1.50 -2.91 -10.13
C SER A 108 -1.20 -3.89 -9.00
N ILE A 109 -0.92 -3.39 -7.80
CA ILE A 109 -0.58 -4.19 -6.62
C ILE A 109 -1.76 -4.43 -5.67
N SER A 110 -3.00 -4.14 -6.10
CA SER A 110 -4.19 -4.19 -5.24
C SER A 110 -5.41 -4.77 -5.98
N PRO A 111 -5.37 -6.06 -6.37
CA PRO A 111 -6.34 -6.66 -7.30
C PRO A 111 -7.77 -6.77 -6.74
N LEU A 112 -7.96 -6.74 -5.41
CA LEU A 112 -9.26 -6.91 -4.75
C LEU A 112 -9.85 -5.59 -4.22
N THR A 113 -9.19 -4.48 -4.52
CA THR A 113 -9.50 -3.19 -3.90
C THR A 113 -10.23 -2.26 -4.85
N LYS A 114 -11.18 -1.51 -4.33
CA LYS A 114 -11.94 -0.51 -5.06
C LYS A 114 -11.07 0.66 -5.49
N LYS A 115 -11.20 1.08 -6.76
CA LYS A 115 -10.53 2.29 -7.30
C LYS A 115 -10.96 3.53 -6.54
N LYS A 116 -10.05 4.48 -6.36
CA LYS A 116 -10.42 5.82 -5.90
C LYS A 116 -11.26 6.52 -6.96
N PRO A 117 -12.42 7.12 -6.60
CA PRO A 117 -13.23 7.83 -7.59
C PRO A 117 -12.53 9.05 -8.22
N THR A 118 -11.57 9.63 -7.51
CA THR A 118 -10.83 10.83 -7.94
C THR A 118 -9.56 10.52 -8.72
N ASP A 119 -9.06 9.27 -8.63
CA ASP A 119 -7.83 8.83 -9.29
C ASP A 119 -7.88 7.31 -9.50
N PRO A 120 -8.33 6.85 -10.69
CA PRO A 120 -8.53 5.43 -10.97
C PRO A 120 -7.24 4.60 -11.05
N GLU A 121 -6.07 5.22 -11.08
CA GLU A 121 -4.78 4.51 -11.00
C GLU A 121 -4.41 4.12 -9.56
N LYS A 122 -5.15 4.65 -8.58
CA LYS A 122 -4.98 4.40 -7.15
C LYS A 122 -6.22 3.73 -6.57
N VAL A 123 -6.03 3.09 -5.42
CA VAL A 123 -7.11 2.35 -4.73
C VAL A 123 -7.42 2.93 -3.35
N GLU A 124 -8.61 2.63 -2.85
CA GLU A 124 -9.04 2.94 -1.48
C GLU A 124 -8.47 1.92 -0.48
N ARG A 125 -7.16 2.00 -0.23
CA ARG A 125 -6.39 1.12 0.67
C ARG A 125 -5.53 1.96 1.60
N PHE A 126 -5.32 1.47 2.80
CA PHE A 126 -4.26 1.94 3.66
C PHE A 126 -3.53 0.78 4.33
N GLU A 127 -2.28 1.00 4.63
CA GLU A 127 -1.47 0.19 5.52
C GLU A 127 -1.00 1.04 6.69
N LEU A 128 -0.96 0.46 7.89
CA LEU A 128 -0.40 1.11 9.08
C LEU A 128 0.98 0.53 9.37
N PHE A 129 1.98 1.37 9.32
CA PHE A 129 3.34 1.02 9.74
C PHE A 129 3.64 1.57 11.14
N ILE A 130 4.24 0.73 11.99
CA ILE A 130 4.76 1.07 13.30
C ILE A 130 6.07 0.34 13.50
N ASN A 131 7.15 1.04 13.81
CA ASN A 131 8.47 0.45 14.02
C ASN A 131 8.94 -0.42 12.83
N THR A 132 8.75 0.08 11.63
CA THR A 132 9.03 -0.58 10.33
C THR A 132 8.15 -1.79 9.98
N TRP A 133 7.19 -2.14 10.81
CA TRP A 133 6.31 -3.28 10.60
C TRP A 133 4.94 -2.82 10.08
N GLU A 134 4.43 -3.51 9.08
CA GLU A 134 3.04 -3.44 8.68
C GLU A 134 2.17 -4.07 9.78
N MET A 135 1.43 -3.23 10.50
CA MET A 135 0.59 -3.64 11.63
C MET A 135 -0.87 -3.84 11.25
N CYS A 136 -1.30 -3.24 10.15
CA CYS A 136 -2.68 -3.29 9.68
C CYS A 136 -2.72 -2.97 8.19
N ASN A 137 -3.57 -3.71 7.46
CA ASN A 137 -3.87 -3.49 6.06
C ASN A 137 -5.39 -3.53 5.90
N ALA A 138 -5.98 -2.51 5.31
CA ALA A 138 -7.42 -2.46 5.09
C ALA A 138 -7.77 -1.65 3.85
N TYR A 139 -8.86 -2.03 3.22
CA TYR A 139 -9.32 -1.42 1.97
C TYR A 139 -10.84 -1.51 1.79
N SER A 140 -11.36 -0.70 0.89
CA SER A 140 -12.72 -0.85 0.39
C SER A 140 -12.76 -2.01 -0.59
N GLU A 141 -13.58 -3.03 -0.30
CA GLU A 141 -13.70 -4.20 -1.16
C GLU A 141 -14.23 -3.83 -2.55
N LEU A 142 -13.60 -4.35 -3.57
CA LEU A 142 -14.13 -4.32 -4.92
C LEU A 142 -15.34 -5.24 -5.01
N ASN A 143 -16.51 -4.66 -5.22
CA ASN A 143 -17.79 -5.36 -5.27
C ASN A 143 -18.47 -5.28 -6.64
N ASP A 144 -17.74 -4.87 -7.67
CA ASP A 144 -18.17 -4.88 -9.06
C ASP A 144 -17.60 -6.13 -9.76
N PRO A 145 -18.43 -7.12 -10.11
CA PRO A 145 -17.97 -8.38 -10.72
C PRO A 145 -17.31 -8.16 -12.09
N ILE A 146 -17.69 -7.10 -12.81
CA ILE A 146 -17.10 -6.79 -14.12
C ILE A 146 -15.68 -6.27 -13.94
N ASP A 147 -15.47 -5.27 -13.07
CA ASP A 147 -14.12 -4.76 -12.75
C ASP A 147 -13.26 -5.87 -12.12
N GLN A 148 -13.82 -6.69 -11.23
CA GLN A 148 -13.08 -7.80 -10.61
C GLN A 148 -12.61 -8.84 -11.65
N ARG A 149 -13.44 -9.17 -12.63
CA ARG A 149 -13.07 -10.08 -13.73
C ARG A 149 -11.90 -9.51 -14.56
N GLU A 150 -11.92 -8.21 -14.83
CA GLU A 150 -10.82 -7.54 -15.53
C GLU A 150 -9.51 -7.58 -14.73
N ARG A 151 -9.60 -7.41 -13.40
CA ARG A 151 -8.44 -7.52 -12.50
C ARG A 151 -7.85 -8.92 -12.48
N PHE A 152 -8.69 -9.94 -12.35
CA PHE A 152 -8.23 -11.34 -12.42
C PHE A 152 -7.60 -11.66 -13.77
N ALA A 153 -8.20 -11.24 -14.88
CA ALA A 153 -7.59 -11.42 -16.19
C ALA A 153 -6.22 -10.72 -16.33
N GLN A 154 -6.00 -9.62 -15.61
CA GLN A 154 -4.66 -9.00 -15.55
C GLN A 154 -3.70 -9.82 -14.70
N GLN A 155 -4.16 -10.36 -13.57
CA GLN A 155 -3.36 -11.26 -12.74
C GLN A 155 -2.95 -12.54 -13.48
N ASP A 156 -3.86 -13.16 -14.24
CA ASP A 156 -3.54 -14.31 -15.10
C ASP A 156 -2.44 -13.97 -16.13
N ARG A 157 -2.50 -12.79 -16.77
CA ARG A 157 -1.43 -12.32 -17.66
C ARG A 157 -0.09 -12.12 -16.95
N ASN A 158 -0.12 -11.61 -15.73
CA ASN A 158 1.08 -11.44 -14.91
C ASN A 158 1.69 -12.81 -14.55
N ALA A 159 0.86 -13.79 -14.16
CA ALA A 159 1.29 -15.16 -13.91
C ALA A 159 1.94 -15.80 -15.16
N GLU A 160 1.33 -15.63 -16.35
CA GLU A 160 1.91 -16.09 -17.63
C GLU A 160 3.25 -15.41 -17.94
N ALA A 161 3.44 -14.17 -17.48
CA ALA A 161 4.69 -13.42 -17.61
C ALA A 161 5.74 -13.76 -16.52
N GLY A 162 5.44 -14.72 -15.62
CA GLY A 162 6.37 -15.21 -14.62
C GLY A 162 6.20 -14.62 -13.21
N ASP A 163 5.08 -13.96 -12.95
CA ASP A 163 4.74 -13.49 -11.59
C ASP A 163 4.25 -14.65 -10.73
N GLU A 164 5.10 -15.12 -9.82
CA GLU A 164 4.76 -16.22 -8.90
C GLU A 164 3.75 -15.82 -7.82
N GLU A 165 3.54 -14.52 -7.58
CA GLU A 165 2.60 -14.00 -6.58
C GLU A 165 1.23 -13.66 -7.19
N ALA A 166 1.11 -13.67 -8.52
CA ALA A 166 -0.12 -13.37 -9.20
C ALA A 166 -1.22 -14.39 -8.88
N GLN A 167 -2.42 -13.89 -8.62
CA GLN A 167 -3.56 -14.72 -8.28
C GLN A 167 -4.32 -15.13 -9.53
N HIS A 168 -4.68 -16.42 -9.62
CA HIS A 168 -5.50 -16.93 -10.71
C HIS A 168 -6.97 -16.53 -10.57
N THR A 169 -7.65 -16.45 -11.72
CA THR A 169 -9.09 -16.18 -11.75
C THR A 169 -9.87 -17.20 -10.92
N ASP A 170 -10.68 -16.68 -9.99
CA ASP A 170 -11.60 -17.45 -9.17
C ASP A 170 -13.05 -17.19 -9.63
N GLU A 171 -13.60 -18.12 -10.41
CA GLU A 171 -14.98 -18.02 -10.92
C GLU A 171 -16.03 -18.14 -9.81
N ASP A 172 -15.75 -18.88 -8.75
CA ASP A 172 -16.70 -19.00 -7.62
C ASP A 172 -16.78 -17.70 -6.84
N PHE A 173 -15.64 -17.00 -6.67
CA PHE A 173 -15.59 -15.67 -6.09
C PHE A 173 -16.37 -14.66 -6.95
N LEU A 174 -16.16 -14.66 -8.28
CA LEU A 174 -16.88 -13.77 -9.20
C LEU A 174 -18.39 -14.01 -9.17
N ASN A 175 -18.82 -15.28 -9.19
CA ASN A 175 -20.24 -15.62 -9.06
C ASN A 175 -20.84 -15.16 -7.73
N ALA A 176 -20.06 -15.21 -6.63
CA ALA A 176 -20.51 -14.72 -5.34
C ALA A 176 -20.71 -13.19 -5.29
N LEU A 177 -19.99 -12.44 -6.12
CA LEU A 177 -20.17 -10.98 -6.23
C LEU A 177 -21.45 -10.59 -7.00
N GLU A 178 -22.03 -11.50 -7.78
CA GLU A 178 -23.26 -11.25 -8.57
C GLU A 178 -24.56 -11.44 -7.76
N ILE A 179 -24.48 -11.96 -6.53
CA ILE A 179 -25.63 -12.23 -5.64
C ILE A 179 -25.97 -11.00 -4.81
#